data_534f47f7157e78231dc535ab18f79b97
#
_entry.id   534f47f7157e78231dc535ab18f79b97
#
_cell.length_a   1.000
_cell.length_b   1.000
_cell.length_c   1.000
_cell.angle_alpha   90.00
_cell.angle_beta   90.00
_cell.angle_gamma   90.00
#
_symmetry.space_group_name_H-M   'P 1'
#
loop_
_entity.id
_entity.type
_entity.pdbx_description
1 polymer ?
#
loop_
_entity_poly.entity_id
_entity_poly.type
_entity_poly.pdbx_seq_one_letter_code
_entity_poly.pdbx_strand_id
1 'polypeptide(L)'
;MNKKISSFTLIELLVVIAIIAILAAMLLPALQQARERAKTIQCINNLKELGMAARFYADNHRGFMPIHYHSTQKLYWTQYLRNTQALTNDNVLCCPSFAPFKYKAGSVSDTYGIRTNSFIPYLNIGASPVMVVKTANGHGSVSPSKALIIADTIRDNPNAGKKRVQYYYFGLYPSNTTGEAGAAYAAHRSHLVSSWFADGHAGLAGVPELKAAYILTYANNDGLTATTHKTGASLP
;
A
#
# COMPACT_ATOMS: atom_id res chain seq x y z
N MET A 1 -46.75 43.40 -27.93
CA MET A 1 -45.80 43.55 -26.80
C MET A 1 -44.38 43.26 -27.34
N ASN A 2 -43.57 44.32 -27.58
CA ASN A 2 -42.17 44.17 -28.00
C ASN A 2 -41.33 43.87 -26.77
N LYS A 3 -40.77 42.64 -26.69
CA LYS A 3 -39.86 42.24 -25.67
C LYS A 3 -38.49 42.87 -25.96
N LYS A 4 -38.05 43.85 -25.12
CA LYS A 4 -36.71 44.44 -25.19
C LYS A 4 -35.68 43.33 -24.93
N ILE A 5 -34.93 42.94 -25.95
CA ILE A 5 -33.78 42.08 -25.82
C ILE A 5 -32.65 42.98 -25.28
N SER A 6 -32.20 42.75 -24.03
CA SER A 6 -30.99 43.42 -23.53
C SER A 6 -29.77 42.88 -24.28
N SER A 7 -29.03 43.76 -24.90
CA SER A 7 -27.75 43.40 -25.53
C SER A 7 -26.69 43.20 -24.45
N PHE A 8 -26.05 42.02 -24.43
CA PHE A 8 -24.98 41.66 -23.52
C PHE A 8 -23.67 42.26 -24.02
N THR A 9 -22.93 42.95 -23.17
CA THR A 9 -21.65 43.57 -23.57
C THR A 9 -20.49 42.57 -23.42
N LEU A 10 -19.43 42.71 -24.28
CA LEU A 10 -18.20 41.93 -24.18
C LEU A 10 -17.53 42.08 -22.80
N ILE A 11 -17.61 43.28 -22.21
CA ILE A 11 -17.03 43.57 -20.89
C ILE A 11 -17.75 42.80 -19.78
N GLU A 12 -19.07 42.72 -19.80
CA GLU A 12 -19.83 41.93 -18.82
C GLU A 12 -19.47 40.46 -18.85
N LEU A 13 -19.28 39.89 -20.05
CA LEU A 13 -18.83 38.50 -20.21
C LEU A 13 -17.41 38.34 -19.68
N LEU A 14 -16.51 39.28 -20.02
CA LEU A 14 -15.10 39.18 -19.65
C LEU A 14 -14.91 39.27 -18.13
N VAL A 15 -15.64 40.14 -17.45
CA VAL A 15 -15.59 40.26 -15.96
C VAL A 15 -16.06 38.95 -15.30
N VAL A 16 -17.15 38.37 -15.79
CA VAL A 16 -17.67 37.13 -15.22
C VAL A 16 -16.67 35.98 -15.34
N ILE A 17 -16.06 35.79 -16.53
CA ILE A 17 -15.06 34.72 -16.69
C ILE A 17 -13.80 34.98 -15.85
N ALA A 18 -13.41 36.26 -15.68
CA ALA A 18 -12.27 36.62 -14.83
C ALA A 18 -12.54 36.26 -13.35
N ILE A 19 -13.74 36.55 -12.84
CA ILE A 19 -14.12 36.19 -11.46
C ILE A 19 -14.15 34.66 -11.30
N ILE A 20 -14.74 33.93 -12.26
CA ILE A 20 -14.76 32.47 -12.24
C ILE A 20 -13.34 31.90 -12.25
N ALA A 21 -12.45 32.45 -13.05
CA ALA A 21 -11.06 32.00 -13.14
C ALA A 21 -10.32 32.20 -11.80
N ILE A 22 -10.53 33.35 -11.14
CA ILE A 22 -9.92 33.61 -9.82
C ILE A 22 -10.44 32.63 -8.78
N LEU A 23 -11.75 32.42 -8.72
CA LEU A 23 -12.35 31.47 -7.76
C LEU A 23 -11.88 30.04 -8.04
N ALA A 24 -11.85 29.61 -9.29
CA ALA A 24 -11.36 28.30 -9.68
C ALA A 24 -9.88 28.10 -9.31
N ALA A 25 -9.04 29.12 -9.53
CA ALA A 25 -7.62 29.06 -9.18
C ALA A 25 -7.38 28.85 -7.68
N MET A 26 -8.23 29.37 -6.81
CA MET A 26 -8.15 29.16 -5.37
C MET A 26 -8.69 27.77 -4.95
N LEU A 27 -9.69 27.25 -5.66
CA LEU A 27 -10.32 25.96 -5.34
C LEU A 27 -9.49 24.75 -5.81
N LEU A 28 -8.77 24.84 -6.93
CA LEU A 28 -8.01 23.73 -7.51
C LEU A 28 -6.99 23.10 -6.53
N PRO A 29 -6.15 23.88 -5.81
CA PRO A 29 -5.20 23.30 -4.84
C PRO A 29 -5.89 22.58 -3.69
N ALA A 30 -6.99 23.15 -3.16
CA ALA A 30 -7.75 22.55 -2.08
C ALA A 30 -8.42 21.23 -2.52
N LEU A 31 -8.99 21.21 -3.72
CA LEU A 31 -9.60 20.01 -4.30
C LEU A 31 -8.59 18.88 -4.53
N GLN A 32 -7.39 19.22 -5.00
CA GLN A 32 -6.31 18.23 -5.16
C GLN A 32 -5.91 17.60 -3.82
N GLN A 33 -5.75 18.41 -2.76
CA GLN A 33 -5.45 17.89 -1.43
C GLN A 33 -6.58 17.01 -0.88
N ALA A 34 -7.83 17.43 -1.04
CA ALA A 34 -8.98 16.63 -0.62
C ALA A 34 -9.03 15.28 -1.36
N ARG A 35 -8.76 15.27 -2.66
CA ARG A 35 -8.72 14.06 -3.48
C ARG A 35 -7.64 13.08 -3.03
N GLU A 36 -6.44 13.59 -2.73
CA GLU A 36 -5.34 12.74 -2.23
C GLU A 36 -5.64 12.15 -0.84
N ARG A 37 -6.27 12.93 0.06
CA ARG A 37 -6.73 12.43 1.36
C ARG A 37 -7.80 11.33 1.19
N ALA A 38 -8.75 11.52 0.28
CA ALA A 38 -9.77 10.52 -0.02
C ALA A 38 -9.17 9.21 -0.52
N LYS A 39 -8.18 9.27 -1.42
CA LYS A 39 -7.45 8.08 -1.90
C LYS A 39 -6.68 7.38 -0.77
N THR A 40 -6.06 8.15 0.13
CA THR A 40 -5.35 7.59 1.29
C THR A 40 -6.32 6.83 2.21
N ILE A 41 -7.48 7.40 2.50
CA ILE A 41 -8.53 6.76 3.31
C ILE A 41 -9.03 5.48 2.60
N GLN A 42 -9.26 5.55 1.30
CA GLN A 42 -9.66 4.38 0.50
C GLN A 42 -8.60 3.29 0.56
N CYS A 43 -7.32 3.62 0.47
CA CYS A 43 -6.22 2.67 0.59
C CYS A 43 -6.21 1.98 1.96
N ILE A 44 -6.36 2.74 3.05
CA ILE A 44 -6.43 2.18 4.41
C ILE A 44 -7.65 1.26 4.56
N ASN A 45 -8.81 1.63 4.01
CA ASN A 45 -10.00 0.79 4.04
C ASN A 45 -9.82 -0.50 3.23
N ASN A 46 -9.20 -0.43 2.05
CA ASN A 46 -8.84 -1.61 1.25
C ASN A 46 -7.93 -2.55 2.06
N LEU A 47 -6.90 -2.01 2.70
CA LEU A 47 -5.99 -2.79 3.53
C LEU A 47 -6.69 -3.41 4.74
N LYS A 48 -7.64 -2.70 5.36
CA LYS A 48 -8.44 -3.22 6.45
C LYS A 48 -9.30 -4.41 6.00
N GLU A 49 -10.00 -4.29 4.88
CA GLU A 49 -10.82 -5.37 4.30
C GLU A 49 -9.94 -6.56 3.92
N LEU A 50 -8.82 -6.31 3.25
CA LEU A 50 -7.86 -7.34 2.86
C LEU A 50 -7.23 -8.03 4.06
N GLY A 51 -6.89 -7.27 5.11
CA GLY A 51 -6.37 -7.79 6.36
C GLY A 51 -7.39 -8.64 7.12
N MET A 52 -8.67 -8.24 7.12
CA MET A 52 -9.75 -9.07 7.69
C MET A 52 -9.90 -10.40 6.93
N ALA A 53 -9.83 -10.38 5.59
CA ALA A 53 -9.84 -11.58 4.78
C ALA A 53 -8.65 -12.49 5.10
N ALA A 54 -7.46 -11.91 5.24
CA ALA A 54 -6.25 -12.64 5.62
C ALA A 54 -6.37 -13.23 7.05
N ARG A 55 -6.99 -12.50 7.98
CA ARG A 55 -7.26 -13.00 9.33
C ARG A 55 -8.25 -14.15 9.31
N PHE A 56 -9.36 -14.03 8.57
CA PHE A 56 -10.33 -15.12 8.39
C PHE A 56 -9.67 -16.38 7.81
N TYR A 57 -8.78 -16.20 6.82
CA TYR A 57 -7.99 -17.31 6.31
C TYR A 57 -7.15 -17.95 7.42
N ALA A 58 -6.42 -17.16 8.20
CA ALA A 58 -5.56 -17.65 9.26
C ALA A 58 -6.34 -18.40 10.35
N ASP A 59 -7.52 -17.91 10.75
CA ASP A 59 -8.36 -18.53 11.75
C ASP A 59 -8.82 -19.94 11.31
N ASN A 60 -9.01 -20.16 10.01
CA ASN A 60 -9.31 -21.46 9.42
C ASN A 60 -8.06 -22.35 9.18
N HIS A 61 -6.86 -21.78 9.29
CA HIS A 61 -5.59 -22.44 9.00
C HIS A 61 -4.64 -22.45 10.21
N ARG A 62 -5.15 -22.71 11.42
CA ARG A 62 -4.37 -22.79 12.67
C ARG A 62 -3.54 -21.54 12.98
N GLY A 63 -4.01 -20.37 12.57
CA GLY A 63 -3.35 -19.09 12.76
C GLY A 63 -2.28 -18.73 11.71
N PHE A 64 -2.10 -19.56 10.69
CA PHE A 64 -1.09 -19.31 9.67
C PHE A 64 -1.62 -18.44 8.54
N MET A 65 -0.90 -17.36 8.23
CA MET A 65 -1.15 -16.52 7.07
C MET A 65 -0.79 -17.25 5.76
N PRO A 66 -1.43 -16.90 4.64
CA PRO A 66 -1.04 -17.45 3.35
C PRO A 66 0.40 -17.08 3.00
N ILE A 67 1.12 -18.02 2.42
CA ILE A 67 2.47 -17.77 1.89
C ILE A 67 2.40 -16.80 0.71
N HIS A 68 3.36 -15.89 0.61
CA HIS A 68 3.38 -14.88 -0.45
C HIS A 68 3.31 -15.49 -1.87
N TYR A 69 3.99 -16.60 -2.09
CA TYR A 69 3.98 -17.37 -3.32
C TYR A 69 4.35 -18.84 -3.06
N HIS A 70 3.55 -19.75 -3.59
CA HIS A 70 3.83 -21.18 -3.53
C HIS A 70 4.37 -21.67 -4.88
N SER A 71 5.65 -22.06 -4.92
CA SER A 71 6.35 -22.39 -6.16
C SER A 71 5.75 -23.59 -6.91
N THR A 72 5.35 -24.65 -6.20
CA THR A 72 4.76 -25.85 -6.79
C THR A 72 3.34 -25.60 -7.30
N GLN A 73 2.51 -24.92 -6.51
CA GLN A 73 1.12 -24.63 -6.89
C GLN A 73 0.99 -23.39 -7.78
N LYS A 74 2.05 -22.58 -7.88
CA LYS A 74 2.08 -21.29 -8.60
C LYS A 74 0.98 -20.33 -8.13
N LEU A 75 0.64 -20.38 -6.84
CA LEU A 75 -0.38 -19.54 -6.23
C LEU A 75 0.24 -18.40 -5.43
N TYR A 76 -0.32 -17.22 -5.61
CA TYR A 76 0.00 -16.04 -4.81
C TYR A 76 -0.92 -15.94 -3.60
N TRP A 77 -0.52 -15.22 -2.56
CA TRP A 77 -1.25 -15.09 -1.31
C TRP A 77 -2.71 -14.61 -1.47
N THR A 78 -2.95 -13.70 -2.40
CA THR A 78 -4.29 -13.21 -2.73
C THR A 78 -5.19 -14.29 -3.35
N GLN A 79 -4.59 -15.24 -4.08
CA GLN A 79 -5.33 -16.37 -4.66
C GLN A 79 -5.76 -17.38 -3.60
N TYR A 80 -4.97 -17.56 -2.52
CA TYR A 80 -5.40 -18.36 -1.37
C TYR A 80 -6.65 -17.77 -0.72
N LEU A 81 -6.69 -16.44 -0.53
CA LEU A 81 -7.86 -15.76 0.04
C LEU A 81 -9.11 -15.92 -0.83
N ARG A 82 -8.96 -15.91 -2.15
CA ARG A 82 -10.06 -16.16 -3.07
C ARG A 82 -10.53 -17.61 -3.05
N ASN A 83 -9.61 -18.54 -3.12
CA ASN A 83 -9.92 -19.97 -3.15
C ASN A 83 -10.66 -20.42 -1.88
N THR A 84 -10.40 -19.78 -0.76
CA THR A 84 -11.10 -20.02 0.52
C THR A 84 -12.34 -19.15 0.71
N GLN A 85 -12.72 -18.35 -0.30
CA GLN A 85 -13.82 -17.39 -0.25
C GLN A 85 -13.69 -16.32 0.86
N ALA A 86 -12.51 -16.19 1.44
CA ALA A 86 -12.21 -15.15 2.41
C ALA A 86 -12.21 -13.74 1.76
N LEU A 87 -11.93 -13.68 0.45
CA LEU A 87 -11.94 -12.46 -0.34
C LEU A 87 -12.88 -12.61 -1.54
N THR A 88 -13.91 -11.78 -1.60
CA THR A 88 -14.92 -11.75 -2.67
C THR A 88 -14.81 -10.52 -3.57
N ASN A 89 -14.17 -9.44 -3.09
CA ASN A 89 -14.04 -8.17 -3.79
C ASN A 89 -12.59 -7.92 -4.23
N ASP A 90 -12.34 -8.04 -5.52
CA ASP A 90 -11.01 -7.82 -6.09
C ASP A 90 -10.57 -6.35 -6.13
N ASN A 91 -11.50 -5.40 -6.00
CA ASN A 91 -11.16 -3.97 -6.05
C ASN A 91 -10.30 -3.52 -4.87
N VAL A 92 -10.28 -4.29 -3.79
CA VAL A 92 -9.46 -4.00 -2.59
C VAL A 92 -8.00 -4.44 -2.72
N LEU A 93 -7.64 -5.09 -3.82
CA LEU A 93 -6.29 -5.65 -4.00
C LEU A 93 -5.23 -4.61 -4.38
N CYS A 94 -5.63 -3.42 -4.80
CA CYS A 94 -4.71 -2.41 -5.29
C CYS A 94 -4.94 -1.03 -4.65
N CYS A 95 -3.84 -0.29 -4.48
CA CYS A 95 -3.90 1.11 -4.06
C CYS A 95 -4.44 2.01 -5.18
N PRO A 96 -5.43 2.87 -4.91
CA PRO A 96 -5.98 3.77 -5.91
C PRO A 96 -5.06 4.94 -6.29
N SER A 97 -3.98 5.14 -5.55
CA SER A 97 -3.02 6.23 -5.80
C SER A 97 -1.83 5.81 -6.63
N PHE A 98 -1.62 4.51 -6.81
CA PHE A 98 -0.43 3.97 -7.46
C PHE A 98 -0.78 2.88 -8.49
N ALA A 99 0.03 2.78 -9.57
CA ALA A 99 -0.18 1.77 -10.59
C ALA A 99 -0.14 0.34 -10.01
N PRO A 100 -1.04 -0.54 -10.44
CA PRO A 100 -1.98 -0.41 -11.57
C PRO A 100 -3.30 0.32 -11.28
N PHE A 101 -3.47 1.00 -10.15
CA PHE A 101 -4.66 1.75 -9.68
C PHE A 101 -5.92 0.91 -9.46
N LYS A 102 -6.08 -0.16 -10.23
CA LYS A 102 -7.17 -1.14 -10.14
C LYS A 102 -6.64 -2.52 -10.45
N TYR A 103 -7.19 -3.51 -9.79
CA TYR A 103 -6.86 -4.90 -10.07
C TYR A 103 -7.29 -5.27 -11.51
N LYS A 104 -6.39 -5.95 -12.22
CA LYS A 104 -6.65 -6.56 -13.51
C LYS A 104 -6.69 -8.07 -13.33
N ALA A 105 -7.74 -8.72 -13.81
CA ALA A 105 -7.79 -10.18 -13.84
C ALA A 105 -6.55 -10.76 -14.54
N GLY A 106 -5.86 -11.68 -13.85
CA GLY A 106 -4.58 -12.23 -14.30
C GLY A 106 -3.32 -11.50 -13.84
N SER A 107 -3.40 -10.25 -13.33
CA SER A 107 -2.26 -9.53 -12.74
C SER A 107 -2.11 -9.82 -11.25
N VAL A 108 -2.03 -11.09 -10.90
CA VAL A 108 -2.00 -11.57 -9.50
C VAL A 108 -0.79 -11.10 -8.70
N SER A 109 0.25 -10.62 -9.36
CA SER A 109 1.46 -10.08 -8.72
C SER A 109 1.41 -8.57 -8.47
N ASP A 110 0.47 -7.85 -9.08
CA ASP A 110 0.41 -6.39 -9.05
C ASP A 110 -0.62 -5.93 -7.99
N THR A 111 -0.41 -6.32 -6.75
CA THR A 111 -1.34 -6.11 -5.61
C THR A 111 -0.59 -5.52 -4.42
N TYR A 112 -1.32 -5.19 -3.34
CA TYR A 112 -0.66 -4.96 -2.06
C TYR A 112 0.26 -6.11 -1.71
N GLY A 113 1.38 -5.81 -1.06
CA GLY A 113 2.35 -6.82 -0.67
C GLY A 113 2.09 -7.38 0.72
N ILE A 114 2.23 -8.69 0.84
CA ILE A 114 2.35 -9.34 2.13
C ILE A 114 3.82 -9.45 2.53
N ARG A 115 4.10 -9.31 3.82
CA ARG A 115 5.44 -9.47 4.35
C ARG A 115 5.95 -10.88 4.10
N THR A 116 7.15 -10.99 3.53
CA THR A 116 7.83 -12.27 3.43
C THR A 116 8.78 -12.46 4.61
N ASN A 117 8.79 -13.66 5.12
CA ASN A 117 9.81 -14.12 6.03
C ASN A 117 10.56 -15.24 5.33
N SER A 118 11.73 -14.95 4.76
CA SER A 118 12.49 -15.91 3.93
C SER A 118 12.87 -17.20 4.68
N PHE A 119 12.70 -17.23 6.02
CA PHE A 119 13.05 -18.39 6.86
C PHE A 119 11.89 -18.94 7.71
N ILE A 120 10.81 -18.18 7.89
CA ILE A 120 9.60 -18.71 8.50
C ILE A 120 8.58 -18.79 7.39
N PRO A 121 8.37 -19.98 6.81
CA PRO A 121 7.44 -20.14 5.68
C PRO A 121 6.01 -19.75 6.04
N TYR A 122 5.72 -19.64 7.35
CA TYR A 122 4.37 -19.39 7.84
C TYR A 122 4.40 -18.30 8.91
N LEU A 123 3.71 -17.20 8.66
CA LEU A 123 3.48 -16.17 9.65
C LEU A 123 2.25 -16.56 10.47
N ASN A 124 2.46 -16.96 11.73
CA ASN A 124 1.37 -17.28 12.63
C ASN A 124 0.93 -16.04 13.40
N ILE A 125 -0.32 -15.62 13.20
CA ILE A 125 -0.94 -14.49 13.92
C ILE A 125 -1.93 -14.95 15.00
N GLY A 126 -2.09 -16.25 15.21
CA GLY A 126 -3.26 -16.81 15.90
C GLY A 126 -3.18 -16.89 17.41
N ALA A 127 -2.03 -17.11 18.02
CA ALA A 127 -2.03 -17.59 19.40
C ALA A 127 -1.00 -16.94 20.33
N SER A 128 -0.08 -16.15 19.83
CA SER A 128 0.96 -15.57 20.67
C SER A 128 0.79 -14.06 20.82
N PRO A 129 0.94 -13.51 22.05
CA PRO A 129 0.98 -12.08 22.26
C PRO A 129 2.22 -11.42 21.62
N VAL A 130 3.13 -12.24 21.09
CA VAL A 130 4.38 -11.81 20.47
C VAL A 130 4.56 -12.54 19.16
N MET A 131 4.78 -11.80 18.08
CA MET A 131 5.10 -12.37 16.78
C MET A 131 6.61 -12.46 16.59
N VAL A 132 7.07 -13.62 16.14
CA VAL A 132 8.45 -13.80 15.74
C VAL A 132 8.61 -13.34 14.30
N VAL A 133 9.45 -12.35 14.08
CA VAL A 133 9.78 -11.82 12.76
C VAL A 133 11.25 -11.96 12.49
N LYS A 134 11.63 -12.13 11.22
CA LYS A 134 13.03 -12.12 10.84
C LYS A 134 13.62 -10.72 11.00
N THR A 135 14.80 -10.64 11.60
CA THR A 135 15.62 -9.42 11.73
C THR A 135 16.94 -9.60 10.99
N ALA A 136 17.73 -8.53 10.93
CA ALA A 136 19.08 -8.58 10.36
C ALA A 136 20.00 -9.61 11.04
N ASN A 137 19.81 -9.77 12.35
CA ASN A 137 20.67 -10.59 13.23
C ASN A 137 19.99 -11.92 13.65
N GLY A 138 18.96 -12.38 12.90
CA GLY A 138 18.23 -13.60 13.22
C GLY A 138 16.73 -13.37 13.35
N HIS A 139 16.17 -13.68 14.52
CA HIS A 139 14.73 -13.51 14.81
C HIS A 139 14.53 -12.50 15.92
N GLY A 140 13.55 -11.63 15.76
CA GLY A 140 13.12 -10.66 16.78
C GLY A 140 11.65 -10.87 17.14
N SER A 141 11.28 -10.42 18.33
CA SER A 141 9.92 -10.45 18.82
C SER A 141 9.26 -9.10 18.64
N VAL A 142 8.07 -9.08 18.09
CA VAL A 142 7.29 -7.85 17.85
C VAL A 142 5.88 -8.05 18.37
N SER A 143 5.36 -7.05 19.09
CA SER A 143 3.94 -7.08 19.48
C SER A 143 3.03 -7.04 18.23
N PRO A 144 1.86 -7.67 18.26
CA PRO A 144 0.94 -7.67 17.11
C PRO A 144 0.60 -6.27 16.58
N SER A 145 0.50 -5.27 17.46
CA SER A 145 0.23 -3.88 17.10
C SER A 145 1.37 -3.17 16.36
N LYS A 146 2.59 -3.73 16.42
CA LYS A 146 3.77 -3.24 15.69
C LYS A 146 4.17 -4.16 14.54
N ALA A 147 3.56 -5.33 14.45
CA ALA A 147 3.84 -6.31 13.41
C ALA A 147 3.11 -5.96 12.12
N LEU A 148 3.75 -5.20 11.25
CA LEU A 148 3.26 -4.84 9.93
C LEU A 148 3.28 -6.07 9.02
N ILE A 149 2.12 -6.43 8.46
CA ILE A 149 1.91 -7.67 7.71
C ILE A 149 1.61 -7.41 6.23
N ILE A 150 0.71 -6.45 5.93
CA ILE A 150 0.32 -6.10 4.56
C ILE A 150 0.54 -4.61 4.38
N ALA A 151 1.08 -4.20 3.24
CA ALA A 151 1.37 -2.79 2.98
C ALA A 151 1.28 -2.43 1.49
N ASP A 152 1.26 -1.13 1.24
CA ASP A 152 1.63 -0.59 -0.06
C ASP A 152 3.06 -1.01 -0.39
N THR A 153 3.26 -1.48 -1.61
CA THR A 153 4.55 -1.98 -2.06
C THR A 153 4.90 -1.46 -3.44
N ILE A 154 6.17 -1.41 -3.73
CA ILE A 154 6.68 -1.05 -5.04
C ILE A 154 7.71 -2.08 -5.52
N ARG A 155 7.67 -2.34 -6.80
CA ARG A 155 8.75 -2.99 -7.54
C ARG A 155 9.05 -2.17 -8.79
N ASP A 156 10.31 -1.92 -9.05
CA ASP A 156 10.78 -1.41 -10.31
C ASP A 156 11.56 -2.54 -11.01
N ASN A 157 10.99 -3.09 -12.08
CA ASN A 157 11.67 -4.09 -12.89
C ASN A 157 11.68 -3.65 -14.35
N PRO A 158 12.69 -2.84 -14.75
CA PRO A 158 12.81 -2.36 -16.11
C PRO A 158 12.96 -3.49 -17.15
N ASN A 159 13.55 -4.63 -16.75
CA ASN A 159 13.77 -5.77 -17.64
C ASN A 159 12.46 -6.52 -17.96
N ALA A 160 11.43 -6.41 -17.10
CA ALA A 160 10.12 -6.99 -17.35
C ALA A 160 9.14 -6.01 -18.01
N GLY A 161 9.58 -4.84 -18.45
CA GLY A 161 8.74 -3.80 -19.03
C GLY A 161 7.78 -3.13 -18.02
N LYS A 162 7.84 -3.50 -16.75
CA LYS A 162 7.01 -2.97 -15.67
C LYS A 162 7.83 -2.00 -14.83
N LYS A 163 7.63 -0.71 -15.06
CA LYS A 163 8.23 0.34 -14.24
C LYS A 163 7.26 0.73 -13.12
N ARG A 164 7.72 0.69 -11.87
CA ARG A 164 7.04 1.25 -10.69
C ARG A 164 5.59 0.77 -10.53
N VAL A 165 5.40 -0.50 -10.26
CA VAL A 165 4.09 -1.10 -9.99
C VAL A 165 4.03 -1.67 -8.58
N GLN A 166 2.81 -1.84 -8.07
CA GLN A 166 2.59 -2.60 -6.85
C GLN A 166 3.12 -4.03 -7.00
N TYR A 167 3.52 -4.63 -5.89
CA TYR A 167 4.09 -5.96 -5.90
C TYR A 167 3.62 -6.79 -4.70
N TYR A 168 3.29 -8.03 -4.94
CA TYR A 168 2.59 -8.92 -4.02
C TYR A 168 3.34 -9.29 -2.73
N TYR A 169 4.60 -8.90 -2.58
CA TYR A 169 5.33 -9.08 -1.32
C TYR A 169 6.38 -8.02 -1.09
N PHE A 170 6.82 -7.89 0.16
CA PHE A 170 7.98 -7.09 0.54
C PHE A 170 8.81 -7.83 1.59
N GLY A 171 10.12 -7.61 1.56
CA GLY A 171 11.09 -8.21 2.47
C GLY A 171 11.70 -7.20 3.43
N LEU A 172 12.55 -7.71 4.32
CA LEU A 172 13.36 -6.88 5.25
C LEU A 172 14.41 -6.04 4.50
N TYR A 173 14.97 -6.62 3.47
CA TYR A 173 15.97 -6.05 2.61
C TYR A 173 15.53 -6.24 1.16
N PRO A 174 14.82 -5.30 0.58
CA PRO A 174 14.80 -5.25 -0.87
C PRO A 174 16.23 -4.93 -1.29
N SER A 175 16.90 -5.87 -1.93
CA SER A 175 18.28 -5.71 -2.37
C SER A 175 18.44 -4.53 -3.32
N ASN A 176 17.37 -4.13 -3.98
CA ASN A 176 17.18 -2.90 -4.76
C ASN A 176 15.71 -2.86 -5.23
N THR A 177 15.17 -1.71 -5.45
CA THR A 177 13.85 -1.53 -6.09
C THR A 177 13.82 -2.05 -7.53
N THR A 178 14.98 -2.32 -8.12
CA THR A 178 15.20 -2.88 -9.46
C THR A 178 15.31 -4.40 -9.50
N GLY A 179 15.25 -5.07 -8.33
CA GLY A 179 15.38 -6.52 -8.22
C GLY A 179 14.05 -7.26 -8.17
N GLU A 180 14.11 -8.54 -7.82
CA GLU A 180 12.95 -9.43 -7.69
C GLU A 180 12.16 -9.23 -6.40
N ALA A 181 12.67 -8.42 -5.46
CA ALA A 181 12.03 -8.17 -4.17
C ALA A 181 11.30 -6.82 -4.15
N GLY A 182 10.05 -6.83 -3.68
CA GLY A 182 9.29 -5.61 -3.41
C GLY A 182 9.74 -4.91 -2.13
N ALA A 183 9.61 -3.59 -2.09
CA ALA A 183 9.79 -2.75 -0.90
C ALA A 183 8.45 -2.21 -0.41
N ALA A 184 8.32 -1.98 0.90
CA ALA A 184 7.23 -1.16 1.42
C ALA A 184 7.32 0.24 0.79
N TYR A 185 6.19 0.82 0.41
CA TYR A 185 6.17 2.03 -0.40
C TYR A 185 5.24 3.11 0.16
N ALA A 186 5.78 4.29 0.35
CA ALA A 186 5.02 5.47 0.73
C ALA A 186 4.31 6.06 -0.51
N ALA A 187 3.22 5.41 -0.93
CA ALA A 187 2.48 5.74 -2.16
C ALA A 187 1.74 7.08 -2.09
N HIS A 188 1.53 7.61 -0.90
CA HIS A 188 0.78 8.82 -0.65
C HIS A 188 1.71 10.00 -0.33
N ARG A 189 1.23 11.25 -0.55
CA ARG A 189 2.03 12.48 -0.31
C ARG A 189 2.53 12.67 1.12
N SER A 190 2.01 11.92 2.07
CA SER A 190 2.40 11.96 3.47
C SER A 190 3.76 11.34 3.78
N HIS A 191 4.46 10.76 2.80
CA HIS A 191 5.67 9.95 2.98
C HIS A 191 5.49 8.79 3.99
N LEU A 192 4.25 8.35 4.16
CA LEU A 192 3.86 7.27 5.05
C LEU A 192 3.39 6.06 4.24
N VAL A 193 3.65 4.88 4.74
CA VAL A 193 3.25 3.61 4.12
C VAL A 193 1.88 3.21 4.65
N SER A 194 0.90 3.03 3.77
CA SER A 194 -0.37 2.44 4.17
C SER A 194 -0.16 0.98 4.53
N SER A 195 -0.62 0.57 5.70
CA SER A 195 -0.25 -0.69 6.31
C SER A 195 -1.40 -1.31 7.09
N TRP A 196 -1.40 -2.66 7.14
CA TRP A 196 -2.21 -3.45 8.04
C TRP A 196 -1.32 -4.24 8.99
N PHE A 197 -1.71 -4.30 10.27
CA PHE A 197 -0.94 -4.91 11.35
C PHE A 197 -1.62 -6.17 11.89
N ALA A 198 -0.85 -7.02 12.56
CA ALA A 198 -1.31 -8.33 13.01
C ALA A 198 -2.41 -8.29 14.06
N ASP A 199 -2.58 -7.20 14.79
CA ASP A 199 -3.69 -6.99 15.74
C ASP A 199 -5.02 -6.61 15.04
N GLY A 200 -4.99 -6.40 13.71
CA GLY A 200 -6.16 -6.10 12.90
C GLY A 200 -6.35 -4.62 12.57
N HIS A 201 -5.55 -3.70 13.12
CA HIS A 201 -5.68 -2.30 12.74
C HIS A 201 -5.02 -2.03 11.38
N ALA A 202 -5.53 -1.02 10.67
CA ALA A 202 -4.93 -0.47 9.46
C ALA A 202 -4.67 1.02 9.65
N GLY A 203 -3.55 1.50 9.12
CA GLY A 203 -3.16 2.89 9.26
C GLY A 203 -1.93 3.26 8.43
N LEU A 204 -1.42 4.44 8.68
CA LEU A 204 -0.21 4.94 8.04
C LEU A 204 0.99 4.65 8.96
N ALA A 205 2.01 3.99 8.42
CA ALA A 205 3.26 3.69 9.10
C ALA A 205 4.36 4.64 8.65
N GLY A 206 4.95 5.35 9.58
CA GLY A 206 6.15 6.17 9.38
C GLY A 206 7.42 5.42 9.73
N VAL A 207 8.54 6.16 9.76
CA VAL A 207 9.86 5.59 10.09
C VAL A 207 9.88 4.89 11.46
N PRO A 208 9.27 5.42 12.52
CA PRO A 208 9.26 4.74 13.83
C PRO A 208 8.53 3.40 13.79
N GLU A 209 7.35 3.33 13.13
CA GLU A 209 6.55 2.12 13.00
C GLU A 209 7.26 1.08 12.14
N LEU A 210 7.86 1.51 11.03
CA LEU A 210 8.63 0.63 10.14
C LEU A 210 9.85 0.05 10.87
N LYS A 211 10.57 0.85 11.68
CA LYS A 211 11.66 0.38 12.53
C LYS A 211 11.17 -0.63 13.57
N ALA A 212 10.08 -0.32 14.24
CA ALA A 212 9.50 -1.21 15.25
C ALA A 212 9.03 -2.54 14.63
N ALA A 213 8.62 -2.52 13.35
CA ALA A 213 8.30 -3.71 12.58
C ALA A 213 9.53 -4.41 11.98
N TYR A 214 10.74 -3.95 12.25
CA TYR A 214 11.99 -4.43 11.63
C TYR A 214 12.01 -4.32 10.10
N ILE A 215 11.38 -3.30 9.54
CA ILE A 215 11.47 -2.99 8.12
C ILE A 215 12.58 -1.96 7.95
N LEU A 216 13.71 -2.41 7.38
CA LEU A 216 14.93 -1.63 7.32
C LEU A 216 15.03 -0.76 6.07
N THR A 217 14.19 -1.05 5.07
CA THR A 217 14.19 -0.33 3.80
C THR A 217 12.77 -0.13 3.32
N TYR A 218 12.46 1.08 2.90
CA TYR A 218 11.21 1.43 2.23
C TYR A 218 11.49 2.45 1.11
N ALA A 219 10.59 2.55 0.12
CA ALA A 219 10.71 3.48 -0.98
C ALA A 219 9.83 4.72 -0.75
N ASN A 220 10.37 5.90 -1.02
CA ASN A 220 9.66 7.17 -0.98
C ASN A 220 8.97 7.50 -2.30
N ASN A 221 7.97 8.38 -2.24
CA ASN A 221 7.21 8.84 -3.41
C ASN A 221 8.05 9.66 -4.41
N ASP A 222 9.14 10.27 -3.95
CA ASP A 222 10.02 11.13 -4.78
C ASP A 222 10.91 10.34 -5.75
N GLY A 223 10.77 9.04 -5.78
CA GLY A 223 11.42 8.13 -6.72
C GLY A 223 12.66 7.45 -6.15
N LEU A 224 12.73 6.16 -6.33
CA LEU A 224 13.89 5.26 -6.41
C LEU A 224 14.94 5.23 -5.27
N THR A 225 14.96 6.15 -4.34
CA THR A 225 15.83 6.03 -3.17
C THR A 225 15.14 5.20 -2.11
N ALA A 226 15.50 3.91 -2.06
CA ALA A 226 15.29 3.14 -0.86
C ALA A 226 16.03 3.85 0.28
N THR A 227 15.31 4.42 1.23
CA THR A 227 15.94 5.02 2.40
C THR A 227 16.46 3.88 3.25
N THR A 228 17.70 3.50 3.01
CA THR A 228 18.40 2.53 3.87
C THR A 228 18.64 3.20 5.20
N HIS A 229 18.13 2.61 6.27
CA HIS A 229 18.76 2.81 7.57
C HIS A 229 20.22 2.36 7.42
N LYS A 230 21.17 3.29 7.65
CA LYS A 230 22.59 2.96 7.71
C LYS A 230 22.75 1.69 8.55
N THR A 231 23.18 0.62 7.91
CA THR A 231 23.71 -0.57 8.55
C THR A 231 24.91 -0.11 9.37
N GLY A 232 24.75 0.00 10.66
CA GLY A 232 25.82 0.47 11.55
C GLY A 232 25.34 0.96 12.91
N ALA A 233 24.06 1.26 13.07
CA ALA A 233 23.49 1.46 14.40
C ALA A 233 22.95 0.11 14.88
N SER A 234 23.63 -0.51 15.81
CA SER A 234 23.06 -1.57 16.66
C SER A 234 21.72 -1.06 17.17
N LEU A 235 20.65 -1.77 16.74
CA LEU A 235 19.34 -1.59 17.33
C LEU A 235 19.46 -1.95 18.81
N PRO A 236 18.87 -1.15 19.72
CA PRO A 236 18.86 -1.47 21.14
C PRO A 236 18.15 -2.79 21.39
#